data_1bca3100db4e2083b14d706933cf4711
#
_entry.id   1bca3100db4e2083b14d706933cf4711
#
_cell.length_a   1.000
_cell.length_b   1.000
_cell.length_c   1.000
_cell.angle_alpha   90.00
_cell.angle_beta   90.00
_cell.angle_gamma   90.00
#
_symmetry.space_group_name_H-M   'P 1'
#
loop_
_entity.id
_entity.type
_entity.pdbx_description
1 polymer ?
#
loop_
_entity_poly.entity_id
_entity_poly.type
_entity_poly.pdbx_seq_one_letter_code
_entity_poly.pdbx_strand_id
1 'polypeptide(L)'
;MSPVLGVTQSILGQPWHWRALSGDARDGFGADDLVTQLLLARGAPRDALDQHRSPSIRAFMPDPSVFRDMDRAAVRLADAVQNGESVAVFGDYDVDGATSAALMILILRDLGIEARAYIPDRLLEGYGPSGDALVRLASEGASLIVTVDCGAQAFDALAMAHAHPVDVVVVDHHKCAAALPLAHALVNPNRLDEDEGAAHGHLAAVGVCFLLAAALIRTLRARGFFADRPEPRLIDHLDIVALGTVADVAQLRGLNRAFVAQGLKVMAQRRNIGLAALIEASRLTRAPTCSDLGFALGPRINAGGRVGRADLGVRLLTTRDPDEARTIAEELDRLNEDRRTIEMGVQQAAELLANTDRRVAVVAGDGWHPGVIGIVAGRLKEKLGRPAIVIAIGEDGLGKGSGRSIAGVDLGAAVLAAKEHGLLVAGGGHAMAAGLTIAADRIAAFADFLEERLAAGVDRAIGERALLVDAVLAPGGVNPDLVDSLEVGGPYGMGWPAPRIAAGPVRIIKADVVGNGHVRAIVAGEDGRSFKAVAFRAAETPLGQALLGAASHRRLWLAGRAKIDDWGSRPAAELHLEDAAWAN
;
A
#
# COMPACT_ATOMS: atom_id res chain seq x y z
N MET A 1 29.02 6.52 5.38
CA MET A 1 28.46 6.41 6.77
C MET A 1 29.23 5.33 7.50
N SER A 2 29.54 5.51 8.79
CA SER A 2 30.20 4.44 9.59
C SER A 2 29.24 3.29 9.77
N PRO A 3 29.68 2.02 9.57
CA PRO A 3 28.83 0.86 9.77
C PRO A 3 28.37 0.75 11.23
N VAL A 4 27.09 0.36 11.42
CA VAL A 4 26.57 0.03 12.76
C VAL A 4 27.31 -1.19 13.30
N LEU A 5 27.82 -1.11 14.52
CA LEU A 5 28.58 -2.20 15.20
C LEU A 5 29.79 -2.70 14.38
N GLY A 6 30.30 -1.90 13.45
CA GLY A 6 31.39 -2.29 12.54
C GLY A 6 30.99 -3.33 11.49
N VAL A 7 29.69 -3.63 11.31
CA VAL A 7 29.21 -4.63 10.36
C VAL A 7 29.30 -4.08 8.95
N THR A 8 30.39 -4.40 8.25
CA THR A 8 30.61 -4.09 6.82
C THR A 8 30.05 -5.19 5.92
N GLN A 9 29.94 -6.41 6.44
CA GLN A 9 29.40 -7.58 5.74
C GLN A 9 28.67 -8.48 6.75
N SER A 10 27.36 -8.55 6.64
CA SER A 10 26.51 -9.42 7.45
C SER A 10 26.46 -10.85 6.89
N ILE A 11 25.67 -11.73 7.50
CA ILE A 11 25.43 -13.09 7.01
C ILE A 11 24.76 -13.06 5.61
N LEU A 12 23.91 -12.05 5.34
CA LEU A 12 23.29 -11.84 4.03
C LEU A 12 24.16 -10.99 3.08
N GLY A 13 25.41 -10.68 3.45
CA GLY A 13 26.39 -10.02 2.57
C GLY A 13 26.27 -8.50 2.47
N GLN A 14 25.46 -7.87 3.31
CA GLN A 14 25.22 -6.42 3.26
C GLN A 14 25.78 -5.69 4.50
N PRO A 15 26.20 -4.40 4.36
CA PRO A 15 26.57 -3.58 5.50
C PRO A 15 25.35 -3.16 6.30
N TRP A 16 25.54 -2.88 7.60
CA TRP A 16 24.52 -2.29 8.45
C TRP A 16 24.80 -0.80 8.63
N HIS A 17 23.85 0.05 8.28
CA HIS A 17 23.95 1.49 8.43
C HIS A 17 22.88 2.04 9.36
N TRP A 18 23.16 3.13 10.04
CA TRP A 18 22.16 3.86 10.75
C TRP A 18 21.13 4.42 9.77
N ARG A 19 19.85 4.35 10.11
CA ARG A 19 18.85 5.14 9.41
C ARG A 19 19.21 6.60 9.60
N ALA A 20 19.32 7.37 8.50
CA ALA A 20 19.80 8.74 8.53
C ALA A 20 19.00 9.58 9.52
N LEU A 21 19.68 10.11 10.52
CA LEU A 21 19.22 11.24 11.29
C LEU A 21 19.65 12.48 10.53
N SER A 22 18.75 13.43 10.28
CA SER A 22 19.10 14.75 9.80
C SER A 22 20.11 15.39 10.78
N GLY A 23 21.23 15.85 10.26
CA GLY A 23 22.46 16.39 10.85
C GLY A 23 22.59 16.51 12.38
N ASP A 24 21.72 17.17 13.10
CA ASP A 24 21.89 17.54 14.52
C ASP A 24 21.26 16.57 15.56
N ALA A 25 20.69 15.48 15.10
CA ALA A 25 19.94 14.60 16.01
C ALA A 25 20.80 13.65 16.85
N ARG A 26 22.13 13.61 16.65
CA ARG A 26 23.06 12.73 17.41
C ARG A 26 23.59 13.35 18.71
N ASP A 27 23.54 14.67 18.84
CA ASP A 27 24.18 15.40 19.94
C ASP A 27 23.15 15.87 20.97
N GLY A 28 22.62 14.97 21.77
CA GLY A 28 21.81 15.41 22.90
C GLY A 28 20.70 14.51 23.39
N PHE A 29 20.67 13.24 23.00
CA PHE A 29 19.70 12.30 23.56
C PHE A 29 20.27 11.56 24.76
N GLY A 30 19.68 11.79 25.94
CA GLY A 30 19.76 10.86 27.03
C GLY A 30 19.16 9.50 26.62
N ALA A 31 19.54 8.43 27.31
CA ALA A 31 19.16 7.06 27.00
C ALA A 31 17.63 6.78 27.03
N ASP A 32 16.81 7.76 27.40
CA ASP A 32 15.45 7.53 27.87
C ASP A 32 14.34 7.74 26.81
N ASP A 33 14.64 8.18 25.57
CA ASP A 33 13.58 8.42 24.60
C ASP A 33 13.90 7.88 23.18
N LEU A 34 13.92 6.56 23.07
CA LEU A 34 14.05 5.86 21.77
C LEU A 34 12.97 6.30 20.77
N VAL A 35 11.76 6.59 21.22
CA VAL A 35 10.65 7.01 20.35
C VAL A 35 10.94 8.38 19.74
N THR A 36 11.46 9.34 20.51
CA THR A 36 11.88 10.64 19.96
C THR A 36 12.93 10.47 18.87
N GLN A 37 13.96 9.64 19.10
CA GLN A 37 14.99 9.36 18.08
C GLN A 37 14.38 8.77 16.80
N LEU A 38 13.44 7.82 16.96
CA LEU A 38 12.73 7.20 15.85
C LEU A 38 11.90 8.20 15.05
N LEU A 39 11.18 9.10 15.73
CA LEU A 39 10.37 10.14 15.08
C LEU A 39 11.26 11.12 14.29
N LEU A 40 12.33 11.60 14.90
CA LEU A 40 13.28 12.50 14.26
C LEU A 40 13.98 11.85 13.05
N ALA A 41 14.39 10.58 13.18
CA ALA A 41 14.99 9.82 12.09
C ALA A 41 14.04 9.62 10.88
N ARG A 42 12.74 9.77 11.10
CA ARG A 42 11.69 9.71 10.05
C ARG A 42 11.25 11.09 9.55
N GLY A 43 11.95 12.14 9.99
CA GLY A 43 11.71 13.51 9.53
C GLY A 43 10.60 14.25 10.28
N ALA A 44 10.18 13.78 11.48
CA ALA A 44 9.30 14.56 12.34
C ALA A 44 10.02 15.82 12.82
N PRO A 45 9.43 17.02 12.71
CA PRO A 45 10.01 18.24 13.27
C PRO A 45 10.08 18.17 14.80
N ARG A 46 11.12 18.76 15.40
CA ARG A 46 11.32 18.73 16.87
C ARG A 46 10.17 19.36 17.65
N ASP A 47 9.59 20.43 17.13
CA ASP A 47 8.47 21.15 17.70
C ASP A 47 7.10 20.47 17.49
N ALA A 48 7.05 19.42 16.65
CA ALA A 48 5.83 18.66 16.34
C ALA A 48 5.84 17.21 16.85
N LEU A 49 6.80 16.83 17.72
CA LEU A 49 6.95 15.44 18.19
C LEU A 49 5.68 14.88 18.85
N ASP A 50 4.97 15.69 19.66
CA ASP A 50 3.75 15.23 20.33
C ASP A 50 2.61 14.98 19.32
N GLN A 51 2.53 15.78 18.26
CA GLN A 51 1.59 15.56 17.17
C GLN A 51 1.92 14.24 16.43
N HIS A 52 3.20 13.92 16.28
CA HIS A 52 3.64 12.67 15.65
C HIS A 52 3.50 11.45 16.57
N ARG A 53 3.54 11.61 17.89
CA ARG A 53 3.22 10.54 18.85
C ARG A 53 1.73 10.22 18.89
N SER A 54 0.88 11.22 18.72
CA SER A 54 -0.57 11.06 18.71
C SER A 54 -1.20 11.75 17.48
N PRO A 55 -1.05 11.17 16.27
CA PRO A 55 -1.54 11.80 15.06
C PRO A 55 -3.05 11.99 15.10
N SER A 56 -3.49 13.24 14.90
CA SER A 56 -4.91 13.60 14.85
C SER A 56 -5.25 14.31 13.53
N ILE A 57 -6.48 14.16 13.09
CA ILE A 57 -6.97 14.86 11.87
C ILE A 57 -6.77 16.36 12.02
N ARG A 58 -7.12 16.93 13.18
CA ARG A 58 -7.00 18.37 13.45
C ARG A 58 -5.58 18.92 13.28
N ALA A 59 -4.55 18.11 13.59
CA ALA A 59 -3.16 18.56 13.53
C ALA A 59 -2.59 18.55 12.10
N PHE A 60 -3.12 17.69 11.23
CA PHE A 60 -2.53 17.42 9.89
C PHE A 60 -3.46 17.75 8.72
N MET A 61 -4.74 18.04 8.96
CA MET A 61 -5.69 18.36 7.90
C MET A 61 -5.45 19.78 7.38
N PRO A 62 -5.13 19.95 6.08
CA PRO A 62 -5.06 21.27 5.47
C PRO A 62 -6.46 21.85 5.30
N ASP A 63 -6.56 23.15 5.02
CA ASP A 63 -7.78 23.70 4.43
C ASP A 63 -7.99 23.04 3.06
N PRO A 64 -9.13 22.39 2.80
CA PRO A 64 -9.37 21.77 1.50
C PRO A 64 -9.23 22.74 0.31
N SER A 65 -9.47 24.03 0.50
CA SER A 65 -9.35 25.02 -0.57
C SER A 65 -7.93 25.25 -1.09
N VAL A 66 -6.89 24.67 -0.46
CA VAL A 66 -5.52 24.74 -0.98
C VAL A 66 -5.35 23.88 -2.24
N PHE A 67 -6.26 22.92 -2.48
CA PHE A 67 -6.24 22.10 -3.70
C PHE A 67 -6.97 22.80 -4.84
N ARG A 68 -6.38 22.86 -6.00
CA ARG A 68 -7.03 23.40 -7.20
C ARG A 68 -8.33 22.65 -7.50
N ASP A 69 -9.32 23.39 -8.00
CA ASP A 69 -10.68 22.95 -8.30
C ASP A 69 -11.49 22.38 -7.11
N MET A 70 -10.95 22.29 -5.90
CA MET A 70 -11.65 21.75 -4.73
C MET A 70 -12.97 22.50 -4.44
N ASP A 71 -12.91 23.82 -4.38
CA ASP A 71 -14.10 24.61 -4.09
C ASP A 71 -15.12 24.53 -5.23
N ARG A 72 -14.65 24.45 -6.49
CA ARG A 72 -15.53 24.26 -7.67
C ARG A 72 -16.21 22.89 -7.63
N ALA A 73 -15.49 21.83 -7.28
CA ALA A 73 -16.06 20.50 -7.08
C ALA A 73 -17.08 20.48 -5.92
N ALA A 74 -16.74 21.09 -4.79
CA ALA A 74 -17.61 21.16 -3.62
C ALA A 74 -18.90 21.95 -3.91
N VAL A 75 -18.82 23.07 -4.65
CA VAL A 75 -19.97 23.87 -5.07
C VAL A 75 -20.87 23.04 -5.99
N ARG A 76 -20.31 22.36 -7.01
CA ARG A 76 -21.10 21.55 -7.94
C ARG A 76 -21.82 20.38 -7.24
N LEU A 77 -21.14 19.72 -6.30
CA LEU A 77 -21.75 18.68 -5.47
C LEU A 77 -22.84 19.25 -4.56
N ALA A 78 -22.62 20.43 -3.96
CA ALA A 78 -23.62 21.10 -3.13
C ALA A 78 -24.88 21.47 -3.94
N ASP A 79 -24.71 21.92 -5.20
CA ASP A 79 -25.81 22.16 -6.12
C ASP A 79 -26.61 20.89 -6.37
N ALA A 80 -25.92 19.77 -6.67
CA ALA A 80 -26.56 18.46 -6.86
C ALA A 80 -27.35 18.01 -5.63
N VAL A 81 -26.78 18.19 -4.42
CA VAL A 81 -27.47 17.85 -3.15
C VAL A 81 -28.71 18.70 -2.96
N GLN A 82 -28.63 20.03 -3.17
CA GLN A 82 -29.76 20.92 -2.96
C GLN A 82 -30.87 20.75 -3.98
N ASN A 83 -30.51 20.39 -5.21
CA ASN A 83 -31.45 20.18 -6.31
C ASN A 83 -32.00 18.73 -6.37
N GLY A 84 -31.48 17.80 -5.57
CA GLY A 84 -31.87 16.38 -5.61
C GLY A 84 -31.48 15.70 -6.92
N GLU A 85 -30.31 16.04 -7.47
CA GLU A 85 -29.85 15.52 -8.75
C GLU A 85 -29.46 14.04 -8.68
N SER A 86 -29.51 13.36 -9.83
CA SER A 86 -29.03 12.00 -9.96
C SER A 86 -27.50 11.98 -10.07
N VAL A 87 -26.83 11.40 -9.10
CA VAL A 87 -25.37 11.33 -9.01
C VAL A 87 -24.89 9.89 -9.19
N ALA A 88 -23.90 9.69 -10.06
CA ALA A 88 -23.16 8.44 -10.16
C ALA A 88 -21.74 8.61 -9.61
N VAL A 89 -21.23 7.59 -8.90
CA VAL A 89 -19.84 7.52 -8.43
C VAL A 89 -19.16 6.39 -9.20
N PHE A 90 -18.18 6.77 -10.01
CA PHE A 90 -17.35 5.85 -10.78
C PHE A 90 -16.03 5.64 -10.05
N GLY A 91 -15.77 4.44 -9.52
CA GLY A 91 -14.52 4.10 -8.80
C GLY A 91 -13.63 3.15 -9.59
N ASP A 92 -12.33 3.11 -9.25
CA ASP A 92 -11.47 2.02 -9.72
C ASP A 92 -11.82 0.69 -9.02
N TYR A 93 -11.35 -0.43 -9.58
CA TYR A 93 -11.65 -1.80 -9.15
C TYR A 93 -10.81 -2.29 -7.96
N ASP A 94 -9.89 -1.49 -7.44
CA ASP A 94 -9.07 -1.85 -6.28
C ASP A 94 -9.62 -1.31 -4.95
N VAL A 95 -8.86 -1.46 -3.87
CA VAL A 95 -9.37 -1.05 -2.54
C VAL A 95 -9.47 0.46 -2.41
N ASP A 96 -8.54 1.24 -3.00
CA ASP A 96 -8.63 2.70 -2.90
C ASP A 96 -9.83 3.23 -3.70
N GLY A 97 -10.07 2.71 -4.91
CA GLY A 97 -11.27 3.00 -5.68
C GLY A 97 -12.56 2.59 -4.96
N ALA A 98 -12.60 1.38 -4.40
CA ALA A 98 -13.77 0.89 -3.66
C ALA A 98 -14.05 1.70 -2.39
N THR A 99 -13.03 2.08 -1.61
CA THR A 99 -13.17 2.88 -0.39
C THR A 99 -13.50 4.33 -0.70
N SER A 100 -12.92 4.90 -1.75
CA SER A 100 -13.23 6.24 -2.26
C SER A 100 -14.69 6.34 -2.71
N ALA A 101 -15.14 5.37 -3.52
CA ALA A 101 -16.53 5.31 -3.95
C ALA A 101 -17.49 5.11 -2.77
N ALA A 102 -17.17 4.20 -1.85
CA ALA A 102 -17.99 3.96 -0.67
C ALA A 102 -18.10 5.21 0.21
N LEU A 103 -17.00 5.92 0.46
CA LEU A 103 -17.01 7.15 1.25
C LEU A 103 -17.93 8.20 0.61
N MET A 104 -17.78 8.47 -0.69
CA MET A 104 -18.61 9.44 -1.39
C MET A 104 -20.09 9.05 -1.38
N ILE A 105 -20.42 7.77 -1.61
CA ILE A 105 -21.80 7.27 -1.57
C ILE A 105 -22.41 7.42 -0.18
N LEU A 106 -21.68 7.08 0.88
CA LEU A 106 -22.17 7.18 2.26
C LEU A 106 -22.43 8.63 2.63
N ILE A 107 -21.53 9.55 2.30
CA ILE A 107 -21.71 10.98 2.56
C ILE A 107 -22.88 11.57 1.75
N LEU A 108 -22.99 11.25 0.47
CA LEU A 108 -24.11 11.69 -0.36
C LEU A 108 -25.45 11.15 0.16
N ARG A 109 -25.48 9.91 0.63
CA ARG A 109 -26.64 9.29 1.25
C ARG A 109 -27.06 10.01 2.54
N ASP A 110 -26.10 10.37 3.40
CA ASP A 110 -26.37 11.14 4.62
C ASP A 110 -26.90 12.56 4.30
N LEU A 111 -26.57 13.08 3.11
CA LEU A 111 -27.07 14.34 2.58
C LEU A 111 -28.39 14.19 1.80
N GLY A 112 -28.94 12.98 1.67
CA GLY A 112 -30.23 12.70 1.04
C GLY A 112 -30.15 12.32 -0.45
N ILE A 113 -28.97 12.01 -0.98
CA ILE A 113 -28.75 11.55 -2.36
C ILE A 113 -28.39 10.07 -2.36
N GLU A 114 -29.21 9.22 -2.97
CA GLU A 114 -28.86 7.84 -3.26
C GLU A 114 -28.03 7.77 -4.53
N ALA A 115 -26.71 7.88 -4.38
CA ALA A 115 -25.77 7.84 -5.49
C ALA A 115 -25.56 6.41 -6.00
N ARG A 116 -25.48 6.27 -7.33
CA ARG A 116 -25.25 4.97 -7.99
C ARG A 116 -23.74 4.69 -8.06
N ALA A 117 -23.30 3.51 -7.59
CA ALA A 117 -21.94 3.04 -7.80
C ALA A 117 -21.75 2.45 -9.20
N TYR A 118 -20.61 2.72 -9.83
CA TYR A 118 -20.13 2.02 -11.00
C TYR A 118 -18.64 1.69 -10.84
N ILE A 119 -18.31 0.40 -10.91
CA ILE A 119 -16.93 -0.08 -10.85
C ILE A 119 -16.68 -0.88 -12.14
N PRO A 120 -15.69 -0.52 -12.96
CA PRO A 120 -15.42 -1.20 -14.23
C PRO A 120 -14.87 -2.61 -14.01
N ASP A 121 -15.17 -3.52 -14.96
CA ASP A 121 -14.53 -4.82 -14.98
C ASP A 121 -13.08 -4.68 -15.48
N ARG A 122 -12.14 -5.09 -14.62
CA ARG A 122 -10.70 -4.98 -14.91
C ARG A 122 -10.26 -5.68 -16.20
N LEU A 123 -10.88 -6.82 -16.52
CA LEU A 123 -10.49 -7.65 -17.67
C LEU A 123 -11.16 -7.19 -18.96
N LEU A 124 -12.39 -6.73 -18.87
CA LEU A 124 -13.22 -6.34 -19.99
C LEU A 124 -13.08 -4.86 -20.35
N GLU A 125 -13.06 -3.98 -19.36
CA GLU A 125 -13.06 -2.52 -19.53
C GLU A 125 -11.68 -1.89 -19.30
N GLY A 126 -10.81 -2.55 -18.53
CA GLY A 126 -9.47 -2.03 -18.21
C GLY A 126 -9.47 -1.09 -17.03
N TYR A 127 -8.48 -0.18 -16.99
CA TYR A 127 -8.29 0.80 -15.92
C TYR A 127 -8.94 2.14 -16.25
N GLY A 128 -9.66 2.69 -15.28
CA GLY A 128 -10.23 4.03 -15.36
C GLY A 128 -11.53 4.12 -16.18
N PRO A 129 -12.09 5.32 -16.33
CA PRO A 129 -13.34 5.50 -17.04
C PRO A 129 -13.18 5.35 -18.54
N SER A 130 -14.05 4.54 -19.16
CA SER A 130 -14.24 4.51 -20.60
C SER A 130 -15.32 5.53 -21.03
N GLY A 131 -15.20 6.06 -22.25
CA GLY A 131 -16.20 6.98 -22.81
C GLY A 131 -17.59 6.36 -22.83
N ASP A 132 -17.69 5.09 -23.25
CA ASP A 132 -18.95 4.35 -23.32
C ASP A 132 -19.60 4.19 -21.93
N ALA A 133 -18.80 3.96 -20.87
CA ALA A 133 -19.34 3.85 -19.51
C ALA A 133 -19.88 5.19 -19.02
N LEU A 134 -19.15 6.30 -19.24
CA LEU A 134 -19.60 7.64 -18.84
C LEU A 134 -20.87 8.06 -19.61
N VAL A 135 -20.91 7.84 -20.94
CA VAL A 135 -22.07 8.13 -21.77
C VAL A 135 -23.27 7.28 -21.36
N ARG A 136 -23.06 6.00 -21.04
CA ARG A 136 -24.13 5.13 -20.52
C ARG A 136 -24.71 5.66 -19.21
N LEU A 137 -23.87 6.05 -18.24
CA LEU A 137 -24.34 6.64 -16.97
C LEU A 137 -25.15 7.92 -17.20
N ALA A 138 -24.70 8.79 -18.12
CA ALA A 138 -25.44 9.98 -18.53
C ALA A 138 -26.80 9.64 -19.17
N SER A 139 -26.84 8.65 -20.07
CA SER A 139 -28.08 8.20 -20.73
C SER A 139 -29.07 7.54 -19.79
N GLU A 140 -28.59 6.96 -18.71
CA GLU A 140 -29.37 6.37 -17.61
C GLU A 140 -29.83 7.42 -16.57
N GLY A 141 -29.56 8.71 -16.84
CA GLY A 141 -30.09 9.85 -16.11
C GLY A 141 -29.16 10.50 -15.10
N ALA A 142 -27.88 10.12 -15.03
CA ALA A 142 -26.94 10.84 -14.18
C ALA A 142 -26.66 12.23 -14.74
N SER A 143 -26.90 13.28 -13.95
CA SER A 143 -26.54 14.67 -14.27
C SER A 143 -25.15 15.06 -13.76
N LEU A 144 -24.64 14.30 -12.78
CA LEU A 144 -23.30 14.45 -12.24
C LEU A 144 -22.64 13.06 -12.09
N ILE A 145 -21.43 12.92 -12.61
CA ILE A 145 -20.58 11.76 -12.38
C ILE A 145 -19.36 12.21 -11.55
N VAL A 146 -19.07 11.52 -10.45
CA VAL A 146 -17.85 11.71 -9.66
C VAL A 146 -16.95 10.52 -9.91
N THR A 147 -15.83 10.73 -10.64
CA THR A 147 -14.82 9.67 -10.77
C THR A 147 -13.86 9.73 -9.59
N VAL A 148 -13.55 8.59 -8.99
CA VAL A 148 -12.67 8.50 -7.83
C VAL A 148 -11.57 7.48 -8.08
N ASP A 149 -10.34 7.83 -7.70
CA ASP A 149 -9.13 7.01 -7.90
C ASP A 149 -8.82 6.73 -9.38
N CYS A 150 -9.35 7.53 -10.27
CA CYS A 150 -9.14 7.45 -11.71
C CYS A 150 -9.63 8.72 -12.39
N GLY A 151 -9.26 8.89 -13.66
CA GLY A 151 -9.80 9.94 -14.50
C GLY A 151 -8.81 11.05 -14.85
N ALA A 152 -7.73 11.25 -14.07
CA ALA A 152 -6.77 12.34 -14.32
C ALA A 152 -6.07 12.28 -15.70
N GLN A 153 -6.08 11.13 -16.37
CA GLN A 153 -5.53 10.93 -17.71
C GLN A 153 -6.54 10.38 -18.72
N ALA A 154 -7.84 10.41 -18.41
CA ALA A 154 -8.89 9.86 -19.26
C ALA A 154 -9.40 10.87 -20.30
N PHE A 155 -8.49 11.41 -21.13
CA PHE A 155 -8.78 12.50 -22.07
C PHE A 155 -9.95 12.19 -23.02
N ASP A 156 -9.89 11.07 -23.72
CA ASP A 156 -10.90 10.69 -24.71
C ASP A 156 -12.25 10.40 -24.05
N ALA A 157 -12.24 9.70 -22.91
CA ALA A 157 -13.44 9.36 -22.17
C ALA A 157 -14.17 10.61 -21.65
N LEU A 158 -13.42 11.56 -21.10
CA LEU A 158 -13.97 12.81 -20.58
C LEU A 158 -14.42 13.75 -21.71
N ALA A 159 -13.72 13.76 -22.85
CA ALA A 159 -14.17 14.48 -24.05
C ALA A 159 -15.50 13.93 -24.60
N MET A 160 -15.67 12.60 -24.58
CA MET A 160 -16.95 11.96 -24.95
C MET A 160 -18.05 12.35 -23.98
N ALA A 161 -17.80 12.27 -22.67
CA ALA A 161 -18.79 12.67 -21.67
C ALA A 161 -19.19 14.14 -21.79
N HIS A 162 -18.24 15.02 -22.10
CA HIS A 162 -18.48 16.47 -22.25
C HIS A 162 -19.45 16.81 -23.40
N ALA A 163 -19.62 15.92 -24.38
CA ALA A 163 -20.60 16.07 -25.43
C ALA A 163 -22.04 15.73 -24.99
N HIS A 164 -22.25 15.29 -23.76
CA HIS A 164 -23.54 14.92 -23.19
C HIS A 164 -23.90 15.89 -22.04
N PRO A 165 -25.19 15.98 -21.67
CA PRO A 165 -25.66 16.85 -20.59
C PRO A 165 -25.33 16.25 -19.20
N VAL A 166 -24.04 16.04 -18.92
CA VAL A 166 -23.54 15.51 -17.66
C VAL A 166 -22.27 16.25 -17.26
N ASP A 167 -22.17 16.66 -16.02
CA ASP A 167 -20.93 17.17 -15.45
C ASP A 167 -20.10 16.02 -14.89
N VAL A 168 -18.77 16.11 -15.06
CA VAL A 168 -17.84 15.15 -14.47
C VAL A 168 -16.90 15.86 -13.50
N VAL A 169 -16.88 15.40 -12.25
CA VAL A 169 -15.92 15.81 -11.23
C VAL A 169 -14.93 14.66 -11.05
N VAL A 170 -13.64 14.94 -11.28
CA VAL A 170 -12.55 13.97 -11.12
C VAL A 170 -11.88 14.18 -9.77
N VAL A 171 -11.76 13.10 -8.98
CA VAL A 171 -11.04 13.06 -7.69
C VAL A 171 -10.00 11.96 -7.78
N ASP A 172 -8.76 12.34 -7.97
CA ASP A 172 -7.69 11.39 -8.27
C ASP A 172 -6.40 11.76 -7.50
N HIS A 173 -5.44 10.87 -7.46
CA HIS A 173 -4.14 11.10 -6.87
C HIS A 173 -2.98 10.62 -7.78
N HIS A 174 -3.30 10.04 -8.91
CA HIS A 174 -2.30 9.62 -9.90
C HIS A 174 -1.61 10.82 -10.55
N LYS A 175 -0.41 10.59 -11.11
CA LYS A 175 0.32 11.64 -11.82
C LYS A 175 -0.49 12.15 -13.01
N CYS A 176 -0.58 13.47 -13.14
CA CYS A 176 -1.23 14.13 -14.26
C CYS A 176 -0.26 14.42 -15.40
N ALA A 177 -0.78 14.51 -16.62
CA ALA A 177 -0.10 15.11 -17.75
C ALA A 177 -0.07 16.65 -17.62
N ALA A 178 0.71 17.32 -18.49
CA ALA A 178 0.77 18.79 -18.52
C ALA A 178 -0.56 19.42 -18.92
N ALA A 179 -1.26 18.81 -19.88
CA ALA A 179 -2.64 19.16 -20.19
C ALA A 179 -3.58 18.38 -19.27
N LEU A 180 -4.73 18.97 -18.93
CA LEU A 180 -5.77 18.32 -18.15
C LEU A 180 -6.93 17.90 -19.07
N PRO A 181 -7.61 16.78 -18.77
CA PRO A 181 -8.79 16.36 -19.50
C PRO A 181 -9.99 17.30 -19.24
N LEU A 182 -10.98 17.25 -20.14
CA LEU A 182 -12.19 18.05 -20.03
C LEU A 182 -13.09 17.54 -18.90
N ALA A 183 -13.01 18.18 -17.74
CA ALA A 183 -13.85 17.89 -16.59
C ALA A 183 -14.47 19.18 -16.04
N HIS A 184 -15.62 19.08 -15.35
CA HIS A 184 -16.16 20.20 -14.61
C HIS A 184 -15.18 20.67 -13.54
N ALA A 185 -14.58 19.74 -12.80
CA ALA A 185 -13.50 20.01 -11.84
C ALA A 185 -12.56 18.78 -11.78
N LEU A 186 -11.26 19.01 -11.58
CA LEU A 186 -10.27 17.96 -11.39
C LEU A 186 -9.47 18.24 -10.12
N VAL A 187 -9.78 17.53 -9.05
CA VAL A 187 -9.10 17.62 -7.76
C VAL A 187 -8.04 16.52 -7.69
N ASN A 188 -6.77 16.92 -7.71
CA ASN A 188 -5.65 15.98 -7.66
C ASN A 188 -4.38 16.70 -7.18
N PRO A 189 -3.80 16.31 -6.03
CA PRO A 189 -2.59 16.94 -5.49
C PRO A 189 -1.33 16.74 -6.35
N ASN A 190 -1.38 15.83 -7.34
CA ASN A 190 -0.28 15.53 -8.24
C ASN A 190 -0.45 16.19 -9.64
N ARG A 191 -1.30 17.20 -9.78
CA ARG A 191 -1.36 18.07 -10.95
C ARG A 191 -0.05 18.86 -11.07
N LEU A 192 0.40 19.07 -12.31
CA LEU A 192 1.64 19.86 -12.55
C LEU A 192 1.46 21.36 -12.28
N ASP A 193 0.23 21.86 -12.31
CA ASP A 193 -0.13 23.24 -12.00
C ASP A 193 -0.61 23.43 -10.56
N GLU A 194 -0.46 22.39 -9.69
CA GLU A 194 -0.81 22.49 -8.28
C GLU A 194 0.21 23.34 -7.51
N ASP A 195 -0.29 24.11 -6.54
CA ASP A 195 0.52 24.97 -5.70
C ASP A 195 0.69 24.36 -4.29
N GLU A 196 -0.01 24.91 -3.28
CA GLU A 196 0.07 24.43 -1.89
C GLU A 196 -0.42 22.99 -1.73
N GLY A 197 -1.42 22.57 -2.51
CA GLY A 197 -1.95 21.21 -2.52
C GLY A 197 -0.90 20.15 -2.91
N ALA A 198 0.14 20.51 -3.69
CA ALA A 198 1.22 19.61 -4.08
C ALA A 198 1.99 19.01 -2.89
N ALA A 199 2.03 19.70 -1.75
CA ALA A 199 2.62 19.18 -0.50
C ALA A 199 1.92 17.89 -0.02
N HIS A 200 0.69 17.66 -0.47
CA HIS A 200 -0.16 16.52 -0.12
C HIS A 200 -0.22 15.43 -1.21
N GLY A 201 0.66 15.46 -2.21
CA GLY A 201 0.75 14.46 -3.28
C GLY A 201 1.00 13.01 -2.82
N HIS A 202 1.16 12.80 -1.53
CA HIS A 202 1.26 11.47 -0.90
C HIS A 202 -0.09 10.88 -0.47
N LEU A 203 -1.19 11.63 -0.59
CA LEU A 203 -2.54 11.14 -0.24
C LEU A 203 -2.98 10.04 -1.20
N ALA A 204 -3.66 9.02 -0.67
CA ALA A 204 -4.46 8.09 -1.45
C ALA A 204 -5.75 8.80 -1.93
N ALA A 205 -6.41 8.27 -2.96
CA ALA A 205 -7.63 8.89 -3.50
C ALA A 205 -8.73 9.00 -2.44
N VAL A 206 -8.89 8.02 -1.56
CA VAL A 206 -9.86 8.09 -0.44
C VAL A 206 -9.57 9.26 0.51
N GLY A 207 -8.29 9.62 0.69
CA GLY A 207 -7.90 10.81 1.47
C GLY A 207 -8.30 12.12 0.78
N VAL A 208 -8.16 12.19 -0.56
CA VAL A 208 -8.63 13.33 -1.35
C VAL A 208 -10.16 13.42 -1.33
N CYS A 209 -10.86 12.27 -1.44
CA CYS A 209 -12.32 12.18 -1.29
C CYS A 209 -12.78 12.68 0.10
N PHE A 210 -12.05 12.35 1.17
CA PHE A 210 -12.36 12.86 2.51
C PHE A 210 -12.25 14.39 2.58
N LEU A 211 -11.24 14.98 1.96
CA LEU A 211 -11.08 16.44 1.88
C LEU A 211 -12.21 17.08 1.05
N LEU A 212 -12.61 16.46 -0.06
CA LEU A 212 -13.75 16.93 -0.86
C LEU A 212 -15.05 16.85 -0.06
N ALA A 213 -15.28 15.77 0.69
CA ALA A 213 -16.45 15.65 1.57
C ALA A 213 -16.46 16.74 2.65
N ALA A 214 -15.28 17.08 3.21
CA ALA A 214 -15.17 18.18 4.16
C ALA A 214 -15.48 19.55 3.52
N ALA A 215 -15.00 19.81 2.30
CA ALA A 215 -15.29 21.01 1.53
C ALA A 215 -16.79 21.10 1.18
N LEU A 216 -17.41 19.99 0.77
CA LEU A 216 -18.84 19.88 0.48
C LEU A 216 -19.68 20.24 1.72
N ILE A 217 -19.40 19.63 2.87
CA ILE A 217 -20.12 19.91 4.13
C ILE A 217 -19.93 21.37 4.53
N ARG A 218 -18.71 21.93 4.42
CA ARG A 218 -18.45 23.34 4.66
C ARG A 218 -19.30 24.25 3.76
N THR A 219 -19.38 23.93 2.47
CA THR A 219 -20.17 24.69 1.48
C THR A 219 -21.66 24.63 1.82
N LEU A 220 -22.20 23.45 2.11
CA LEU A 220 -23.60 23.27 2.52
C LEU A 220 -23.92 23.99 3.84
N ARG A 221 -23.00 23.98 4.80
CA ARG A 221 -23.15 24.73 6.08
C ARG A 221 -23.22 26.22 5.83
N ALA A 222 -22.34 26.75 4.96
CA ALA A 222 -22.38 28.17 4.59
C ALA A 222 -23.69 28.59 3.89
N ARG A 223 -24.33 27.64 3.18
CA ARG A 223 -25.65 27.86 2.56
C ARG A 223 -26.85 27.62 3.48
N GLY A 224 -26.62 27.31 4.76
CA GLY A 224 -27.69 27.06 5.73
C GLY A 224 -28.39 25.73 5.61
N PHE A 225 -27.81 24.76 4.85
CA PHE A 225 -28.44 23.46 4.56
C PHE A 225 -28.71 22.63 5.83
N PHE A 226 -27.96 22.85 6.89
CA PHE A 226 -28.08 22.11 8.16
C PHE A 226 -28.91 22.81 9.22
N ALA A 227 -29.69 23.86 8.87
CA ALA A 227 -30.53 24.55 9.84
C ALA A 227 -31.55 23.62 10.52
N ASP A 228 -32.16 22.68 9.73
CA ASP A 228 -33.20 21.79 10.18
C ASP A 228 -32.85 20.30 10.06
N ARG A 229 -31.57 19.97 9.85
CA ARG A 229 -31.09 18.59 9.68
C ARG A 229 -29.70 18.40 10.28
N PRO A 230 -29.36 17.16 10.73
CA PRO A 230 -28.05 16.90 11.29
C PRO A 230 -26.96 16.98 10.20
N GLU A 231 -25.78 17.46 10.60
CA GLU A 231 -24.60 17.47 9.77
C GLU A 231 -23.90 16.10 9.81
N PRO A 232 -23.50 15.50 8.67
CA PRO A 232 -22.77 14.25 8.63
C PRO A 232 -21.44 14.33 9.40
N ARG A 233 -21.11 13.27 10.13
CA ARG A 233 -19.88 13.19 10.91
C ARG A 233 -18.81 12.42 10.12
N LEU A 234 -18.00 13.13 9.33
CA LEU A 234 -16.95 12.54 8.48
C LEU A 234 -15.99 11.62 9.26
N ILE A 235 -15.72 11.95 10.52
CA ILE A 235 -14.81 11.17 11.36
C ILE A 235 -15.32 9.74 11.63
N ASP A 236 -16.61 9.49 11.49
CA ASP A 236 -17.21 8.15 11.69
C ASP A 236 -16.86 7.20 10.52
N HIS A 237 -16.36 7.72 9.39
CA HIS A 237 -15.94 6.94 8.20
C HIS A 237 -14.41 6.82 8.07
N LEU A 238 -13.65 7.17 9.11
CA LEU A 238 -12.18 7.08 9.06
C LEU A 238 -11.66 5.64 8.97
N ASP A 239 -12.46 4.65 9.34
CA ASP A 239 -12.16 3.23 9.13
C ASP A 239 -12.02 2.88 7.65
N ILE A 240 -12.93 3.39 6.80
CA ILE A 240 -12.89 3.23 5.33
C ILE A 240 -11.65 3.97 4.78
N VAL A 241 -11.41 5.21 5.24
CA VAL A 241 -10.26 6.03 4.80
C VAL A 241 -8.93 5.35 5.16
N ALA A 242 -8.83 4.78 6.37
CA ALA A 242 -7.63 4.05 6.78
C ALA A 242 -7.38 2.81 5.90
N LEU A 243 -8.44 2.08 5.56
CA LEU A 243 -8.33 0.87 4.73
C LEU A 243 -7.81 1.20 3.33
N GLY A 244 -8.40 2.18 2.63
CA GLY A 244 -7.93 2.61 1.31
C GLY A 244 -6.49 3.12 1.35
N THR A 245 -6.18 4.03 2.29
CA THR A 245 -4.83 4.59 2.46
C THR A 245 -3.74 3.52 2.62
N VAL A 246 -4.00 2.48 3.43
CA VAL A 246 -3.02 1.40 3.66
C VAL A 246 -2.96 0.45 2.47
N ALA A 247 -4.10 0.12 1.87
CA ALA A 247 -4.17 -0.83 0.76
C ALA A 247 -3.56 -0.29 -0.54
N ASP A 248 -3.65 1.02 -0.78
CA ASP A 248 -2.97 1.73 -1.87
C ASP A 248 -1.45 1.83 -1.66
N VAL A 249 -0.96 1.40 -0.50
CA VAL A 249 0.47 1.51 -0.12
C VAL A 249 0.92 2.98 -0.07
N ALA A 250 0.01 3.91 0.22
CA ALA A 250 0.30 5.32 0.34
C ALA A 250 1.27 5.61 1.50
N GLN A 251 2.13 6.63 1.35
CA GLN A 251 3.11 6.96 2.38
C GLN A 251 2.42 7.42 3.67
N LEU A 252 2.70 6.76 4.80
CA LEU A 252 2.14 7.09 6.12
C LEU A 252 2.86 8.27 6.76
N ARG A 253 2.69 9.45 6.16
CA ARG A 253 3.16 10.73 6.70
C ARG A 253 2.03 11.74 6.73
N GLY A 254 2.17 12.79 7.55
CA GLY A 254 1.17 13.84 7.64
C GLY A 254 -0.25 13.32 7.87
N LEU A 255 -1.17 13.77 7.01
CA LEU A 255 -2.58 13.43 7.10
C LEU A 255 -2.87 11.93 6.90
N ASN A 256 -2.17 11.24 5.98
CA ASN A 256 -2.33 9.78 5.82
C ASN A 256 -2.07 9.02 7.12
N ARG A 257 -1.03 9.43 7.86
CA ARG A 257 -0.72 8.79 9.14
C ARG A 257 -1.81 9.07 10.18
N ALA A 258 -2.36 10.29 10.18
CA ALA A 258 -3.48 10.65 11.04
C ALA A 258 -4.76 9.86 10.67
N PHE A 259 -5.07 9.72 9.37
CA PHE A 259 -6.18 8.90 8.89
C PHE A 259 -6.07 7.47 9.39
N VAL A 260 -4.91 6.84 9.24
CA VAL A 260 -4.72 5.44 9.68
C VAL A 260 -4.78 5.34 11.21
N ALA A 261 -4.12 6.25 11.95
CA ALA A 261 -4.12 6.21 13.40
C ALA A 261 -5.53 6.38 14.02
N GLN A 262 -6.33 7.28 13.48
CA GLN A 262 -7.69 7.51 13.97
C GLN A 262 -8.67 6.48 13.38
N GLY A 263 -8.50 6.10 12.12
CA GLY A 263 -9.35 5.12 11.46
C GLY A 263 -9.28 3.72 12.09
N LEU A 264 -8.10 3.29 12.56
CA LEU A 264 -7.98 2.05 13.32
C LEU A 264 -8.79 2.07 14.61
N LYS A 265 -8.90 3.23 15.29
CA LYS A 265 -9.74 3.38 16.50
C LYS A 265 -11.23 3.32 16.15
N VAL A 266 -11.64 3.88 15.01
CA VAL A 266 -13.02 3.80 14.51
C VAL A 266 -13.34 2.36 14.10
N MET A 267 -12.45 1.72 13.35
CA MET A 267 -12.61 0.33 12.89
C MET A 267 -12.75 -0.67 14.05
N ALA A 268 -12.03 -0.44 15.15
CA ALA A 268 -12.15 -1.26 16.37
C ALA A 268 -13.58 -1.24 16.97
N GLN A 269 -14.38 -0.20 16.69
CA GLN A 269 -15.77 -0.08 17.14
C GLN A 269 -16.75 -0.88 16.27
N ARG A 270 -16.30 -1.39 15.10
CA ARG A 270 -17.09 -2.23 14.18
C ARG A 270 -18.44 -1.63 13.78
N ARG A 271 -18.52 -0.31 13.60
CA ARG A 271 -19.77 0.39 13.24
C ARG A 271 -20.17 0.18 11.78
N ASN A 272 -19.20 0.14 10.86
CA ASN A 272 -19.48 -0.21 9.48
C ASN A 272 -19.77 -1.72 9.40
N ILE A 273 -20.99 -2.08 9.02
CA ILE A 273 -21.48 -3.46 8.99
C ILE A 273 -20.64 -4.34 8.05
N GLY A 274 -20.30 -3.80 6.87
CA GLY A 274 -19.49 -4.51 5.88
C GLY A 274 -18.06 -4.78 6.38
N LEU A 275 -17.40 -3.77 6.99
CA LEU A 275 -16.09 -3.96 7.59
C LEU A 275 -16.14 -4.94 8.77
N ALA A 276 -17.18 -4.90 9.59
CA ALA A 276 -17.35 -5.84 10.69
C ALA A 276 -17.45 -7.28 10.17
N ALA A 277 -18.25 -7.54 9.13
CA ALA A 277 -18.37 -8.84 8.48
C ALA A 277 -17.03 -9.29 7.84
N LEU A 278 -16.29 -8.38 7.21
CA LEU A 278 -14.99 -8.69 6.60
C LEU A 278 -13.93 -9.05 7.65
N ILE A 279 -13.92 -8.34 8.78
CA ILE A 279 -13.03 -8.64 9.92
C ILE A 279 -13.33 -10.03 10.46
N GLU A 280 -14.61 -10.41 10.60
CA GLU A 280 -15.04 -11.73 11.04
C GLU A 280 -14.63 -12.82 10.05
N ALA A 281 -14.93 -12.66 8.76
CA ALA A 281 -14.51 -13.57 7.70
C ALA A 281 -12.98 -13.74 7.63
N SER A 282 -12.24 -12.67 8.00
CA SER A 282 -10.78 -12.70 8.10
C SER A 282 -10.25 -13.41 9.36
N ARG A 283 -11.14 -13.89 10.25
CA ARG A 283 -10.81 -14.56 11.53
C ARG A 283 -9.96 -13.71 12.48
N LEU A 284 -10.12 -12.39 12.40
CA LEU A 284 -9.43 -11.45 13.30
C LEU A 284 -10.23 -11.32 14.62
N THR A 285 -9.68 -11.88 15.70
CA THR A 285 -10.33 -11.87 17.03
C THR A 285 -10.01 -10.63 17.86
N ARG A 286 -8.99 -9.86 17.46
CA ARG A 286 -8.57 -8.59 18.08
C ARG A 286 -8.94 -7.39 17.23
N ALA A 287 -8.71 -6.20 17.75
CA ALA A 287 -8.79 -4.97 16.97
C ALA A 287 -7.79 -5.01 15.79
N PRO A 288 -8.20 -4.64 14.56
CA PRO A 288 -7.31 -4.61 13.41
C PRO A 288 -6.15 -3.65 13.60
N THR A 289 -5.00 -4.01 13.06
CA THR A 289 -3.79 -3.19 12.99
C THR A 289 -3.54 -2.72 11.56
N CYS A 290 -2.62 -1.79 11.38
CA CYS A 290 -2.20 -1.35 10.03
C CYS A 290 -1.75 -2.53 9.15
N SER A 291 -1.09 -3.54 9.72
CA SER A 291 -0.72 -4.76 9.00
C SER A 291 -1.94 -5.57 8.53
N ASP A 292 -3.00 -5.63 9.34
CA ASP A 292 -4.21 -6.37 8.95
C ASP A 292 -4.94 -5.67 7.79
N LEU A 293 -4.93 -4.35 7.73
CA LEU A 293 -5.50 -3.62 6.59
C LEU A 293 -4.80 -4.01 5.28
N GLY A 294 -3.46 -4.03 5.28
CA GLY A 294 -2.68 -4.33 4.08
C GLY A 294 -2.60 -5.82 3.71
N PHE A 295 -2.68 -6.73 4.68
CA PHE A 295 -2.40 -8.17 4.46
C PHE A 295 -3.58 -9.10 4.72
N ALA A 296 -4.64 -8.62 5.40
CA ALA A 296 -5.86 -9.40 5.64
C ALA A 296 -7.08 -8.81 4.94
N LEU A 297 -7.44 -7.55 5.21
CA LEU A 297 -8.69 -6.96 4.71
C LEU A 297 -8.56 -6.51 3.25
N GLY A 298 -7.55 -5.72 2.91
CA GLY A 298 -7.32 -5.20 1.56
C GLY A 298 -7.23 -6.30 0.49
N PRO A 299 -6.45 -7.38 0.68
CA PRO A 299 -6.36 -8.46 -0.30
C PRO A 299 -7.69 -9.16 -0.60
N ARG A 300 -8.63 -9.21 0.34
CA ARG A 300 -9.97 -9.79 0.14
C ARG A 300 -10.82 -8.91 -0.77
N ILE A 301 -10.86 -7.60 -0.53
CA ILE A 301 -11.55 -6.65 -1.42
C ILE A 301 -10.94 -6.68 -2.82
N ASN A 302 -9.60 -6.62 -2.90
CA ASN A 302 -8.88 -6.71 -4.17
C ASN A 302 -9.13 -8.02 -4.95
N ALA A 303 -9.49 -9.11 -4.28
CA ALA A 303 -9.78 -10.38 -4.94
C ALA A 303 -11.05 -10.28 -5.81
N GLY A 304 -12.04 -9.49 -5.40
CA GLY A 304 -13.22 -9.19 -6.22
C GLY A 304 -12.84 -8.69 -7.61
N GLY A 305 -12.05 -7.64 -7.70
CA GLY A 305 -11.59 -7.07 -8.99
C GLY A 305 -10.53 -7.89 -9.74
N ARG A 306 -10.00 -8.98 -9.17
CA ARG A 306 -8.97 -9.83 -9.80
C ARG A 306 -9.53 -11.13 -10.37
N VAL A 307 -10.41 -11.79 -9.65
CA VAL A 307 -10.92 -13.15 -9.97
C VAL A 307 -12.42 -13.29 -9.77
N GLY A 308 -13.13 -12.19 -9.50
CA GLY A 308 -14.56 -12.14 -9.25
C GLY A 308 -15.21 -10.87 -9.81
N ARG A 309 -16.15 -10.31 -9.06
CA ARG A 309 -16.86 -9.08 -9.42
C ARG A 309 -16.23 -7.87 -8.75
N ALA A 310 -15.95 -6.85 -9.53
CA ALA A 310 -15.28 -5.63 -9.06
C ALA A 310 -16.13 -4.80 -8.08
N ASP A 311 -17.48 -4.85 -8.20
CA ASP A 311 -18.41 -4.09 -7.38
C ASP A 311 -18.57 -4.61 -5.93
N LEU A 312 -18.10 -5.83 -5.61
CA LEU A 312 -18.26 -6.43 -4.29
C LEU A 312 -17.69 -5.57 -3.16
N GLY A 313 -16.54 -4.91 -3.40
CA GLY A 313 -15.89 -4.06 -2.39
C GLY A 313 -16.78 -2.87 -2.00
N VAL A 314 -17.25 -2.10 -2.97
CA VAL A 314 -18.10 -0.93 -2.71
C VAL A 314 -19.45 -1.34 -2.13
N ARG A 315 -20.05 -2.42 -2.60
CA ARG A 315 -21.31 -2.96 -2.05
C ARG A 315 -21.15 -3.36 -0.59
N LEU A 316 -20.09 -4.10 -0.26
CA LEU A 316 -19.79 -4.48 1.11
C LEU A 316 -19.72 -3.27 2.04
N LEU A 317 -18.98 -2.23 1.62
CA LEU A 317 -18.72 -1.05 2.45
C LEU A 317 -19.95 -0.14 2.60
N THR A 318 -20.92 -0.23 1.69
CA THR A 318 -22.11 0.67 1.64
C THR A 318 -23.42 0.00 2.02
N THR A 319 -23.48 -1.34 2.15
CA THR A 319 -24.69 -2.04 2.54
C THR A 319 -25.14 -1.70 3.97
N ARG A 320 -26.44 -1.71 4.19
CA ARG A 320 -27.10 -1.59 5.50
C ARG A 320 -27.71 -2.91 5.99
N ASP A 321 -27.62 -3.95 5.16
CA ASP A 321 -28.14 -5.28 5.45
C ASP A 321 -27.01 -6.18 6.00
N PRO A 322 -27.12 -6.65 7.27
CA PRO A 322 -26.11 -7.53 7.85
C PRO A 322 -25.99 -8.89 7.15
N ASP A 323 -27.06 -9.41 6.56
CA ASP A 323 -27.03 -10.70 5.85
C ASP A 323 -26.37 -10.54 4.48
N GLU A 324 -26.62 -9.44 3.76
CA GLU A 324 -25.88 -9.11 2.55
C GLU A 324 -24.39 -8.89 2.87
N ALA A 325 -24.06 -8.16 3.94
CA ALA A 325 -22.67 -7.92 4.34
C ALA A 325 -21.93 -9.24 4.61
N ARG A 326 -22.56 -10.18 5.32
CA ARG A 326 -21.98 -11.51 5.60
C ARG A 326 -21.76 -12.29 4.31
N THR A 327 -22.76 -12.35 3.44
CA THR A 327 -22.68 -13.06 2.16
C THR A 327 -21.55 -12.53 1.29
N ILE A 328 -21.42 -11.20 1.16
CA ILE A 328 -20.35 -10.59 0.36
C ILE A 328 -18.97 -10.83 1.01
N ALA A 329 -18.86 -10.72 2.34
CA ALA A 329 -17.59 -10.93 3.04
C ALA A 329 -17.09 -12.39 2.89
N GLU A 330 -17.98 -13.38 2.97
CA GLU A 330 -17.68 -14.79 2.73
C GLU A 330 -17.28 -15.05 1.26
N GLU A 331 -17.96 -14.41 0.31
CA GLU A 331 -17.60 -14.49 -1.11
C GLU A 331 -16.20 -13.91 -1.36
N LEU A 332 -15.88 -12.76 -0.78
CA LEU A 332 -14.55 -12.13 -0.90
C LEU A 332 -13.46 -12.97 -0.22
N ASP A 333 -13.74 -13.64 0.90
CA ASP A 333 -12.78 -14.57 1.53
C ASP A 333 -12.50 -15.76 0.61
N ARG A 334 -13.55 -16.38 0.04
CA ARG A 334 -13.41 -17.47 -0.94
C ARG A 334 -12.61 -17.02 -2.18
N LEU A 335 -12.96 -15.89 -2.78
CA LEU A 335 -12.25 -15.34 -3.94
C LEU A 335 -10.77 -15.08 -3.62
N ASN A 336 -10.46 -14.62 -2.40
CA ASN A 336 -9.08 -14.42 -1.97
C ASN A 336 -8.32 -15.75 -1.78
N GLU A 337 -8.98 -16.83 -1.37
CA GLU A 337 -8.40 -18.18 -1.33
C GLU A 337 -8.15 -18.71 -2.75
N ASP A 338 -9.11 -18.57 -3.66
CA ASP A 338 -8.98 -18.92 -5.08
C ASP A 338 -7.81 -18.16 -5.73
N ARG A 339 -7.75 -16.84 -5.53
CA ARG A 339 -6.65 -16.00 -6.01
C ARG A 339 -5.30 -16.48 -5.47
N ARG A 340 -5.19 -16.85 -4.18
CA ARG A 340 -3.94 -17.38 -3.59
C ARG A 340 -3.51 -18.69 -4.23
N THR A 341 -4.47 -19.56 -4.55
CA THR A 341 -4.20 -20.84 -5.20
C THR A 341 -3.66 -20.62 -6.62
N ILE A 342 -4.32 -19.76 -7.41
CA ILE A 342 -3.88 -19.38 -8.75
C ILE A 342 -2.49 -18.72 -8.69
N GLU A 343 -2.30 -17.77 -7.77
CA GLU A 343 -1.02 -17.08 -7.56
C GLU A 343 0.12 -18.05 -7.26
N MET A 344 -0.12 -19.03 -6.39
CA MET A 344 0.89 -20.01 -5.99
C MET A 344 1.32 -20.90 -7.18
N GLY A 345 0.36 -21.33 -8.00
CA GLY A 345 0.67 -22.09 -9.23
C GLY A 345 1.51 -21.29 -10.22
N VAL A 346 1.10 -20.03 -10.49
CA VAL A 346 1.86 -19.17 -11.40
C VAL A 346 3.22 -18.81 -10.82
N GLN A 347 3.33 -18.59 -9.51
CA GLN A 347 4.61 -18.30 -8.84
C GLN A 347 5.58 -19.47 -8.97
N GLN A 348 5.16 -20.70 -8.71
CA GLN A 348 6.00 -21.88 -8.83
C GLN A 348 6.51 -22.07 -10.28
N ALA A 349 5.63 -21.92 -11.27
CA ALA A 349 6.01 -21.98 -12.66
C ALA A 349 7.00 -20.86 -13.05
N ALA A 350 6.73 -19.62 -12.61
CA ALA A 350 7.60 -18.46 -12.88
C ALA A 350 8.99 -18.62 -12.25
N GLU A 351 9.08 -19.19 -11.05
CA GLU A 351 10.36 -19.45 -10.38
C GLU A 351 11.22 -20.48 -11.11
N LEU A 352 10.60 -21.52 -11.71
CA LEU A 352 11.31 -22.53 -12.50
C LEU A 352 11.82 -21.97 -13.84
N LEU A 353 11.09 -21.00 -14.42
CA LEU A 353 11.45 -20.38 -15.71
C LEU A 353 12.43 -19.21 -15.56
N ALA A 354 12.59 -18.69 -14.35
CA ALA A 354 13.42 -17.52 -14.11
C ALA A 354 14.91 -17.82 -14.36
N ASN A 355 15.50 -17.13 -15.34
CA ASN A 355 16.95 -17.19 -15.55
C ASN A 355 17.67 -16.40 -14.45
N THR A 356 18.43 -17.11 -13.61
CA THR A 356 19.16 -16.52 -12.48
C THR A 356 20.43 -15.78 -12.87
N ASP A 357 20.92 -15.94 -14.11
CA ASP A 357 22.14 -15.27 -14.59
C ASP A 357 21.86 -13.85 -15.11
N ARG A 358 20.61 -13.56 -15.46
CA ARG A 358 20.20 -12.22 -15.93
C ARG A 358 19.95 -11.25 -14.77
N ARG A 359 20.17 -9.96 -15.01
CA ARG A 359 19.89 -8.87 -14.06
C ARG A 359 18.41 -8.51 -14.00
N VAL A 360 17.66 -8.83 -15.05
CA VAL A 360 16.20 -8.63 -15.11
C VAL A 360 15.53 -9.99 -15.38
N ALA A 361 14.66 -10.41 -14.47
CA ALA A 361 13.88 -11.63 -14.67
C ALA A 361 12.67 -11.34 -15.55
N VAL A 362 12.63 -11.89 -16.76
CA VAL A 362 11.44 -11.85 -17.64
C VAL A 362 10.97 -13.29 -17.83
N VAL A 363 9.76 -13.58 -17.41
CA VAL A 363 9.14 -14.90 -17.52
C VAL A 363 7.76 -14.80 -18.15
N ALA A 364 7.40 -15.79 -18.96
CA ALA A 364 6.11 -15.85 -19.62
C ALA A 364 5.54 -17.26 -19.56
N GLY A 365 4.22 -17.36 -19.54
CA GLY A 365 3.53 -18.64 -19.56
C GLY A 365 2.15 -18.54 -20.17
N ASP A 366 1.77 -19.59 -20.90
CA ASP A 366 0.47 -19.77 -21.47
C ASP A 366 -0.57 -20.06 -20.38
N GLY A 367 -1.76 -19.47 -20.49
CA GLY A 367 -2.86 -19.72 -19.58
C GLY A 367 -2.67 -19.16 -18.17
N TRP A 368 -1.63 -18.37 -17.91
CA TRP A 368 -1.50 -17.66 -16.65
C TRP A 368 -2.59 -16.60 -16.50
N HIS A 369 -3.14 -16.49 -15.30
CA HIS A 369 -4.22 -15.55 -15.05
C HIS A 369 -3.70 -14.11 -14.95
N PRO A 370 -4.14 -13.15 -15.80
CA PRO A 370 -3.60 -11.79 -15.82
C PRO A 370 -3.88 -11.00 -14.52
N GLY A 371 -4.88 -11.39 -13.74
CA GLY A 371 -5.19 -10.77 -12.44
C GLY A 371 -4.14 -11.00 -11.35
N VAL A 372 -3.25 -12.02 -11.48
CA VAL A 372 -2.23 -12.35 -10.45
C VAL A 372 -0.79 -12.05 -10.86
N ILE A 373 -0.49 -11.86 -12.16
CA ILE A 373 0.90 -11.67 -12.63
C ILE A 373 1.64 -10.53 -11.92
N GLY A 374 0.95 -9.44 -11.57
CA GLY A 374 1.55 -8.32 -10.86
C GLY A 374 1.96 -8.66 -9.43
N ILE A 375 1.26 -9.58 -8.78
CA ILE A 375 1.61 -10.08 -7.44
C ILE A 375 2.81 -11.02 -7.57
N VAL A 376 2.77 -11.92 -8.55
CA VAL A 376 3.87 -12.86 -8.82
C VAL A 376 5.16 -12.12 -9.19
N ALA A 377 5.08 -11.06 -10.01
CA ALA A 377 6.23 -10.22 -10.32
C ALA A 377 6.84 -9.58 -9.05
N GLY A 378 6.00 -9.13 -8.11
CA GLY A 378 6.44 -8.64 -6.82
C GLY A 378 7.18 -9.70 -6.00
N ARG A 379 6.64 -10.91 -5.89
CA ARG A 379 7.27 -12.01 -5.16
C ARG A 379 8.56 -12.49 -5.81
N LEU A 380 8.58 -12.59 -7.15
CA LEU A 380 9.76 -12.96 -7.90
C LEU A 380 10.88 -11.94 -7.72
N LYS A 381 10.53 -10.64 -7.80
CA LYS A 381 11.44 -9.52 -7.49
C LYS A 381 12.01 -9.63 -6.07
N GLU A 382 11.20 -9.92 -5.07
CA GLU A 382 11.63 -10.07 -3.67
C GLU A 382 12.58 -11.27 -3.51
N LYS A 383 12.23 -12.41 -4.10
CA LYS A 383 13.03 -13.64 -4.03
C LYS A 383 14.38 -13.48 -4.72
N LEU A 384 14.41 -12.87 -5.91
CA LEU A 384 15.62 -12.73 -6.72
C LEU A 384 16.42 -11.47 -6.37
N GLY A 385 15.81 -10.52 -5.67
CA GLY A 385 16.44 -9.25 -5.34
C GLY A 385 16.72 -8.33 -6.53
N ARG A 386 16.01 -8.48 -7.66
CA ARG A 386 16.20 -7.75 -8.92
C ARG A 386 14.85 -7.48 -9.59
N PRO A 387 14.76 -6.58 -10.59
CA PRO A 387 13.52 -6.37 -11.34
C PRO A 387 12.98 -7.67 -11.93
N ALA A 388 11.64 -7.82 -11.90
CA ALA A 388 10.98 -8.98 -12.45
C ALA A 388 9.73 -8.57 -13.25
N ILE A 389 9.54 -9.21 -14.42
CA ILE A 389 8.37 -9.05 -15.28
C ILE A 389 7.77 -10.44 -15.49
N VAL A 390 6.47 -10.53 -15.27
CA VAL A 390 5.68 -11.76 -15.47
C VAL A 390 4.64 -11.49 -16.55
N ILE A 391 4.57 -12.35 -17.56
CA ILE A 391 3.73 -12.18 -18.75
C ILE A 391 2.78 -13.37 -18.86
N ALA A 392 1.48 -13.09 -18.91
CA ALA A 392 0.43 -14.06 -19.21
C ALA A 392 0.14 -14.01 -20.73
N ILE A 393 0.37 -15.11 -21.43
CA ILE A 393 0.12 -15.22 -22.87
C ILE A 393 -1.31 -15.71 -23.08
N GLY A 394 -2.09 -14.95 -23.85
CA GLY A 394 -3.44 -15.31 -24.26
C GLY A 394 -3.49 -16.20 -25.51
N GLU A 395 -4.67 -16.74 -25.79
CA GLU A 395 -4.91 -17.58 -26.99
C GLU A 395 -4.71 -16.82 -28.30
N ASP A 396 -4.80 -15.49 -28.27
CA ASP A 396 -4.56 -14.58 -29.38
C ASP A 396 -3.06 -14.35 -29.68
N GLY A 397 -2.16 -14.99 -28.94
CA GLY A 397 -0.71 -14.81 -29.04
C GLY A 397 -0.20 -13.48 -28.46
N LEU A 398 -1.06 -12.71 -27.78
CA LEU A 398 -0.66 -11.49 -27.06
C LEU A 398 -0.39 -11.79 -25.60
N GLY A 399 0.71 -11.27 -25.08
CA GLY A 399 1.07 -11.33 -23.66
C GLY A 399 0.66 -10.06 -22.94
N LYS A 400 -0.04 -10.19 -21.80
CA LYS A 400 -0.24 -9.14 -20.82
C LYS A 400 0.83 -9.26 -19.76
N GLY A 401 1.68 -8.25 -19.60
CA GLY A 401 2.82 -8.27 -18.68
C GLY A 401 2.67 -7.28 -17.53
N SER A 402 3.17 -7.68 -16.38
CA SER A 402 3.31 -6.80 -15.21
C SER A 402 4.73 -6.89 -14.65
N GLY A 403 5.37 -5.74 -14.47
CA GLY A 403 6.73 -5.61 -13.95
C GLY A 403 6.78 -4.99 -12.57
N ARG A 404 7.76 -5.40 -11.77
CA ARG A 404 8.09 -4.79 -10.48
C ARG A 404 9.60 -4.58 -10.39
N SER A 405 10.01 -3.40 -9.94
CA SER A 405 11.41 -2.99 -9.87
C SER A 405 11.94 -2.95 -8.44
N ILE A 406 13.25 -2.72 -8.34
CA ILE A 406 13.97 -2.44 -7.11
C ILE A 406 14.31 -0.94 -7.04
N ALA A 407 14.57 -0.43 -5.84
CA ALA A 407 14.97 0.97 -5.67
C ALA A 407 16.24 1.27 -6.49
N GLY A 408 16.26 2.43 -7.14
CA GLY A 408 17.39 2.86 -7.99
C GLY A 408 17.32 2.38 -9.45
N VAL A 409 16.31 1.58 -9.84
CA VAL A 409 16.14 1.08 -11.22
C VAL A 409 14.78 1.50 -11.77
N ASP A 410 14.76 2.37 -12.77
CA ASP A 410 13.53 2.87 -13.39
C ASP A 410 13.02 1.91 -14.49
N LEU A 411 12.08 1.04 -14.10
CA LEU A 411 11.47 0.08 -14.99
C LEU A 411 10.48 0.74 -15.96
N GLY A 412 9.76 1.78 -15.51
CA GLY A 412 8.78 2.47 -16.36
C GLY A 412 9.43 3.14 -17.56
N ALA A 413 10.55 3.83 -17.36
CA ALA A 413 11.32 4.43 -18.45
C ALA A 413 11.86 3.37 -19.43
N ALA A 414 12.27 2.19 -18.92
CA ALA A 414 12.75 1.11 -19.79
C ALA A 414 11.61 0.50 -20.62
N VAL A 415 10.41 0.31 -20.04
CA VAL A 415 9.23 -0.20 -20.75
C VAL A 415 8.75 0.80 -21.80
N LEU A 416 8.76 2.11 -21.49
CA LEU A 416 8.40 3.14 -22.47
C LEU A 416 9.38 3.14 -23.64
N ALA A 417 10.69 3.07 -23.38
CA ALA A 417 11.69 2.97 -24.43
C ALA A 417 11.51 1.71 -25.30
N ALA A 418 11.20 0.56 -24.69
CA ALA A 418 10.93 -0.67 -25.44
C ALA A 418 9.70 -0.52 -26.38
N LYS A 419 8.67 0.22 -25.95
CA LYS A 419 7.52 0.57 -26.79
C LYS A 419 7.95 1.46 -27.97
N GLU A 420 8.75 2.47 -27.74
CA GLU A 420 9.27 3.37 -28.78
C GLU A 420 10.12 2.61 -29.82
N HIS A 421 10.82 1.55 -29.40
CA HIS A 421 11.58 0.66 -30.29
C HIS A 421 10.71 -0.40 -30.99
N GLY A 422 9.38 -0.36 -30.85
CA GLY A 422 8.46 -1.28 -31.50
C GLY A 422 8.48 -2.71 -30.95
N LEU A 423 9.04 -2.93 -29.76
CA LEU A 423 9.05 -4.24 -29.11
C LEU A 423 7.72 -4.54 -28.40
N LEU A 424 6.95 -3.51 -28.05
CA LEU A 424 5.69 -3.63 -27.32
C LEU A 424 4.53 -3.07 -28.15
N VAL A 425 3.38 -3.72 -28.05
CA VAL A 425 2.10 -3.20 -28.59
C VAL A 425 1.63 -2.02 -27.74
N ALA A 426 1.72 -2.15 -26.41
CA ALA A 426 1.41 -1.11 -25.46
C ALA A 426 2.32 -1.26 -24.23
N GLY A 427 2.59 -0.18 -23.52
CA GLY A 427 3.37 -0.23 -22.31
C GLY A 427 3.52 1.13 -21.67
N GLY A 428 3.69 1.13 -20.34
CA GLY A 428 3.91 2.30 -19.52
C GLY A 428 4.03 1.94 -18.04
N GLY A 429 4.22 2.93 -17.21
CA GLY A 429 4.32 2.75 -15.77
C GLY A 429 5.22 3.80 -15.11
N HIS A 430 5.65 3.46 -13.91
CA HIS A 430 6.53 4.29 -13.07
C HIS A 430 7.80 3.51 -12.72
N ALA A 431 8.74 4.18 -12.08
CA ALA A 431 10.03 3.59 -11.74
C ALA A 431 9.91 2.20 -11.07
N MET A 432 8.94 1.99 -10.18
CA MET A 432 8.80 0.76 -9.39
C MET A 432 7.86 -0.29 -9.98
N ALA A 433 6.99 0.07 -10.94
CA ALA A 433 6.00 -0.84 -11.52
C ALA A 433 5.66 -0.43 -12.96
N ALA A 434 5.49 -1.42 -13.82
CA ALA A 434 5.11 -1.20 -15.22
C ALA A 434 4.11 -2.26 -15.69
N GLY A 435 3.24 -1.86 -16.62
CA GLY A 435 2.35 -2.74 -17.37
C GLY A 435 2.70 -2.75 -18.84
N LEU A 436 2.47 -3.86 -19.55
CA LEU A 436 2.75 -3.96 -20.97
C LEU A 436 1.86 -4.96 -21.68
N THR A 437 1.78 -4.80 -23.01
CA THR A 437 1.21 -5.77 -23.95
C THR A 437 2.24 -6.05 -25.02
N ILE A 438 2.52 -7.33 -25.29
CA ILE A 438 3.61 -7.78 -26.15
C ILE A 438 3.17 -8.99 -26.97
N ALA A 439 3.62 -9.10 -28.22
CA ALA A 439 3.45 -10.31 -29.00
C ALA A 439 4.40 -11.40 -28.48
N ALA A 440 3.94 -12.65 -28.41
CA ALA A 440 4.69 -13.75 -27.79
C ALA A 440 6.07 -13.97 -28.46
N ASP A 441 6.19 -13.77 -29.76
CA ASP A 441 7.45 -13.89 -30.53
C ASP A 441 8.45 -12.76 -30.21
N ARG A 442 8.04 -11.69 -29.57
CA ARG A 442 8.89 -10.55 -29.18
C ARG A 442 9.44 -10.63 -27.76
N ILE A 443 8.98 -11.57 -26.93
CA ILE A 443 9.35 -11.66 -25.51
C ILE A 443 10.86 -11.81 -25.31
N ALA A 444 11.52 -12.65 -26.14
CA ALA A 444 12.96 -12.84 -26.05
C ALA A 444 13.75 -11.56 -26.35
N ALA A 445 13.40 -10.87 -27.45
CA ALA A 445 14.02 -9.60 -27.81
C ALA A 445 13.80 -8.50 -26.77
N PHE A 446 12.61 -8.46 -26.16
CA PHE A 446 12.30 -7.56 -25.07
C PHE A 446 13.14 -7.87 -23.82
N ALA A 447 13.33 -9.13 -23.47
CA ALA A 447 14.17 -9.53 -22.34
C ALA A 447 15.64 -9.12 -22.55
N ASP A 448 16.17 -9.29 -23.77
CA ASP A 448 17.53 -8.86 -24.12
C ASP A 448 17.68 -7.34 -24.05
N PHE A 449 16.69 -6.59 -24.56
CA PHE A 449 16.66 -5.12 -24.49
C PHE A 449 16.69 -4.61 -23.04
N LEU A 450 15.90 -5.23 -22.15
CA LEU A 450 15.88 -4.85 -20.74
C LEU A 450 17.20 -5.18 -20.04
N GLU A 451 17.78 -6.34 -20.34
CA GLU A 451 19.09 -6.73 -19.79
C GLU A 451 20.16 -5.70 -20.16
N GLU A 452 20.30 -5.36 -21.44
CA GLU A 452 21.25 -4.38 -21.93
C GLU A 452 21.07 -3.00 -21.25
N ARG A 453 19.83 -2.56 -21.12
CA ARG A 453 19.48 -1.23 -20.62
C ARG A 453 19.62 -1.10 -19.11
N LEU A 454 19.28 -2.14 -18.34
CA LEU A 454 19.14 -2.05 -16.89
C LEU A 454 20.25 -2.73 -16.09
N ALA A 455 21.05 -3.63 -16.69
CA ALA A 455 22.03 -4.44 -15.94
C ALA A 455 22.97 -3.60 -15.06
N ALA A 456 23.57 -2.55 -15.61
CA ALA A 456 24.48 -1.67 -14.87
C ALA A 456 23.80 -0.94 -13.70
N GLY A 457 22.53 -0.55 -13.88
CA GLY A 457 21.70 0.07 -12.84
C GLY A 457 21.35 -0.93 -11.73
N VAL A 458 21.05 -2.17 -12.10
CA VAL A 458 20.74 -3.25 -11.16
C VAL A 458 21.98 -3.62 -10.33
N ASP A 459 23.14 -3.79 -10.96
CA ASP A 459 24.40 -4.10 -10.27
C ASP A 459 24.77 -3.02 -9.26
N ARG A 460 24.62 -1.74 -9.63
CA ARG A 460 24.81 -0.61 -8.72
C ARG A 460 23.83 -0.66 -7.56
N ALA A 461 22.54 -0.81 -7.83
CA ALA A 461 21.50 -0.84 -6.81
C ALA A 461 21.68 -2.02 -5.82
N ILE A 462 22.16 -3.17 -6.29
CA ILE A 462 22.51 -4.32 -5.45
C ILE A 462 23.75 -4.01 -4.60
N GLY A 463 24.78 -3.43 -5.18
CA GLY A 463 26.03 -3.06 -4.48
C GLY A 463 25.84 -1.98 -3.40
N GLU A 464 24.85 -1.11 -3.56
CA GLU A 464 24.50 -0.06 -2.60
C GLU A 464 23.54 -0.50 -1.50
N ARG A 465 23.08 -1.75 -1.50
CA ARG A 465 22.17 -2.27 -0.47
C ARG A 465 22.82 -2.24 0.90
N ALA A 466 22.09 -1.72 1.87
CA ALA A 466 22.46 -1.75 3.28
C ALA A 466 21.24 -2.05 4.15
N LEU A 467 21.43 -2.74 5.24
CA LEU A 467 20.40 -2.87 6.26
C LEU A 467 20.38 -1.60 7.10
N LEU A 468 19.26 -0.90 7.10
CA LEU A 468 19.09 0.30 7.94
C LEU A 468 18.63 -0.11 9.34
N VAL A 469 19.42 0.23 10.35
CA VAL A 469 19.16 -0.04 11.78
C VAL A 469 18.74 1.27 12.45
N ASP A 470 17.72 1.19 13.30
CA ASP A 470 17.17 2.34 14.04
C ASP A 470 17.76 2.43 15.47
N ALA A 471 18.05 1.28 16.10
CA ALA A 471 18.60 1.22 17.44
C ALA A 471 19.47 -0.02 17.65
N VAL A 472 20.41 0.08 18.60
CA VAL A 472 21.20 -1.05 19.10
C VAL A 472 20.85 -1.26 20.58
N LEU A 473 20.51 -2.49 20.95
CA LEU A 473 20.09 -2.84 22.30
C LEU A 473 20.90 -4.02 22.84
N ALA A 474 21.14 -3.99 24.15
CA ALA A 474 21.54 -5.18 24.89
C ALA A 474 20.40 -6.23 24.84
N PRO A 475 20.70 -7.54 24.97
CA PRO A 475 19.69 -8.60 24.88
C PRO A 475 18.50 -8.42 25.83
N GLY A 476 18.74 -7.96 27.06
CA GLY A 476 17.69 -7.68 28.05
C GLY A 476 16.76 -6.51 27.69
N GLY A 477 17.15 -5.68 26.70
CA GLY A 477 16.31 -4.61 26.17
C GLY A 477 15.20 -5.09 25.23
N VAL A 478 15.27 -6.34 24.74
CA VAL A 478 14.20 -6.93 23.92
C VAL A 478 13.14 -7.52 24.87
N ASN A 479 12.16 -6.71 25.22
CA ASN A 479 11.12 -7.04 26.21
C ASN A 479 9.77 -6.44 25.78
N PRO A 480 8.64 -6.80 26.40
CA PRO A 480 7.32 -6.26 26.06
C PRO A 480 7.23 -4.73 26.17
N ASP A 481 7.82 -4.12 27.19
CA ASP A 481 7.78 -2.67 27.42
C ASP A 481 8.43 -1.91 26.24
N LEU A 482 9.47 -2.50 25.62
CA LEU A 482 10.05 -1.96 24.39
C LEU A 482 9.03 -1.95 23.26
N VAL A 483 8.33 -3.08 23.04
CA VAL A 483 7.36 -3.18 21.95
C VAL A 483 6.26 -2.15 22.14
N ASP A 484 5.71 -2.04 23.34
CA ASP A 484 4.67 -1.06 23.69
C ASP A 484 5.15 0.38 23.47
N SER A 485 6.39 0.68 23.86
CA SER A 485 6.97 2.01 23.62
C SER A 485 7.15 2.30 22.14
N LEU A 486 7.55 1.32 21.34
CA LEU A 486 7.71 1.49 19.89
C LEU A 486 6.37 1.72 19.19
N GLU A 487 5.27 1.11 19.66
CA GLU A 487 3.92 1.31 19.09
C GLU A 487 3.46 2.77 19.19
N VAL A 488 3.96 3.55 20.15
CA VAL A 488 3.71 5.02 20.24
C VAL A 488 4.21 5.75 18.99
N GLY A 489 5.26 5.25 18.34
CA GLY A 489 5.78 5.79 17.07
C GLY A 489 4.97 5.41 15.84
N GLY A 490 3.98 4.50 15.97
CA GLY A 490 3.11 4.02 14.89
C GLY A 490 1.99 5.02 14.49
N PRO A 491 1.10 4.63 13.58
CA PRO A 491 1.12 3.39 12.79
C PRO A 491 2.29 3.34 11.80
N TYR A 492 2.77 2.13 11.56
CA TYR A 492 3.90 1.88 10.66
C TYR A 492 3.43 1.30 9.33
N GLY A 493 4.08 1.73 8.23
CA GLY A 493 3.79 1.29 6.87
C GLY A 493 4.74 1.92 5.84
N MET A 494 4.27 2.12 4.63
CA MET A 494 5.06 2.76 3.58
C MET A 494 5.48 4.18 4.00
N GLY A 495 6.72 4.57 3.72
CA GLY A 495 7.28 5.88 4.09
C GLY A 495 7.50 6.09 5.60
N TRP A 496 6.95 5.23 6.45
CA TRP A 496 7.06 5.26 7.91
C TRP A 496 7.32 3.84 8.46
N PRO A 497 8.48 3.23 8.15
CA PRO A 497 8.73 1.82 8.44
C PRO A 497 8.82 1.53 9.93
N ALA A 498 8.37 0.33 10.32
CA ALA A 498 8.56 -0.15 11.69
C ALA A 498 10.05 -0.17 12.07
N PRO A 499 10.41 0.14 13.32
CA PRO A 499 11.79 0.17 13.77
C PRO A 499 12.49 -1.16 13.58
N ARG A 500 13.72 -1.10 13.08
CA ARG A 500 14.63 -2.25 13.02
C ARG A 500 15.69 -2.10 14.09
N ILE A 501 15.79 -3.11 14.93
CA ILE A 501 16.66 -3.13 16.09
C ILE A 501 17.77 -4.13 15.86
N ALA A 502 19.01 -3.77 16.17
CA ALA A 502 20.11 -4.70 16.33
C ALA A 502 20.23 -5.05 17.82
N ALA A 503 20.18 -6.33 18.16
CA ALA A 503 20.26 -6.82 19.53
C ALA A 503 21.43 -7.81 19.69
N GLY A 504 22.17 -7.67 20.76
CA GLY A 504 23.30 -8.57 21.03
C GLY A 504 24.43 -7.93 21.84
N PRO A 505 25.64 -8.54 21.85
CA PRO A 505 25.94 -9.85 21.27
C PRO A 505 25.23 -11.00 22.03
N VAL A 506 24.73 -11.98 21.27
CA VAL A 506 24.04 -13.14 21.83
C VAL A 506 24.68 -14.45 21.43
N ARG A 507 24.52 -15.48 22.28
CA ARG A 507 24.76 -16.88 21.92
C ARG A 507 23.43 -17.58 21.64
N ILE A 508 23.43 -18.54 20.74
CA ILE A 508 22.26 -19.40 20.49
C ILE A 508 22.23 -20.49 21.55
N ILE A 509 21.13 -20.56 22.31
CA ILE A 509 20.90 -21.65 23.28
C ILE A 509 20.28 -22.84 22.55
N LYS A 510 19.30 -22.58 21.69
CA LYS A 510 18.58 -23.57 20.93
C LYS A 510 18.07 -22.94 19.63
N ALA A 511 18.12 -23.69 18.54
CA ALA A 511 17.49 -23.33 17.28
C ALA A 511 16.85 -24.55 16.63
N ASP A 512 15.61 -24.38 16.17
CA ASP A 512 14.80 -25.44 15.55
C ASP A 512 14.13 -24.91 14.28
N VAL A 513 13.92 -25.80 13.30
CA VAL A 513 13.02 -25.53 12.18
C VAL A 513 11.58 -25.77 12.64
N VAL A 514 10.69 -24.79 12.42
CA VAL A 514 9.28 -24.87 12.81
C VAL A 514 8.36 -24.51 11.63
N GLY A 515 7.18 -25.09 11.59
CA GLY A 515 6.18 -24.82 10.56
C GLY A 515 6.75 -24.99 9.14
N ASN A 516 6.42 -24.06 8.25
CA ASN A 516 6.80 -24.08 6.84
C ASN A 516 8.21 -23.50 6.61
N GLY A 517 9.25 -24.11 7.23
CA GLY A 517 10.65 -23.73 7.03
C GLY A 517 11.06 -22.44 7.77
N HIS A 518 10.39 -22.09 8.87
CA HIS A 518 10.85 -20.99 9.75
C HIS A 518 11.94 -21.50 10.70
N VAL A 519 12.91 -20.64 11.02
CA VAL A 519 13.92 -20.96 12.04
C VAL A 519 13.58 -20.15 13.29
N ARG A 520 13.29 -20.87 14.38
CA ARG A 520 13.09 -20.29 15.71
C ARG A 520 14.32 -20.54 16.57
N ALA A 521 14.88 -19.48 17.13
CA ALA A 521 16.01 -19.54 18.03
C ALA A 521 15.67 -18.96 19.41
N ILE A 522 16.18 -19.57 20.46
CA ILE A 522 16.28 -19.01 21.81
C ILE A 522 17.72 -18.55 21.96
N VAL A 523 17.89 -17.27 22.26
CA VAL A 523 19.21 -16.63 22.35
C VAL A 523 19.39 -15.99 23.72
N ALA A 524 20.64 -15.93 24.20
CA ALA A 524 20.96 -15.30 25.47
C ALA A 524 22.16 -14.36 25.35
N GLY A 525 22.09 -13.26 26.10
CA GLY A 525 23.20 -12.35 26.30
C GLY A 525 24.16 -12.79 27.38
N GLU A 526 25.21 -11.99 27.61
CA GLU A 526 26.14 -12.14 28.73
C GLU A 526 25.50 -11.84 30.08
N ASP A 527 24.46 -11.01 30.07
CA ASP A 527 23.63 -10.66 31.21
C ASP A 527 22.73 -11.82 31.69
N GLY A 528 22.79 -12.97 31.01
CA GLY A 528 21.95 -14.14 31.29
C GLY A 528 20.50 -14.00 30.83
N ARG A 529 20.09 -12.84 30.34
CA ARG A 529 18.73 -12.63 29.79
C ARG A 529 18.60 -13.26 28.42
N SER A 530 17.45 -13.86 28.18
CA SER A 530 17.14 -14.56 26.92
C SER A 530 15.88 -14.01 26.29
N PHE A 531 15.82 -14.08 24.96
CA PHE A 531 14.63 -13.78 24.19
C PHE A 531 14.50 -14.75 23.00
N LYS A 532 13.31 -14.78 22.39
CA LYS A 532 13.00 -15.56 21.21
C LYS A 532 13.33 -14.74 19.95
N ALA A 533 13.93 -15.38 18.95
CA ALA A 533 14.17 -14.81 17.64
C ALA A 533 13.62 -15.75 16.56
N VAL A 534 12.95 -15.20 15.53
CA VAL A 534 12.31 -15.99 14.49
C VAL A 534 12.73 -15.45 13.11
N ALA A 535 13.31 -16.33 12.28
CA ALA A 535 13.59 -16.05 10.89
C ALA A 535 12.57 -16.80 10.00
N PHE A 536 11.68 -16.07 9.35
CA PHE A 536 10.59 -16.68 8.58
C PHE A 536 11.09 -17.25 7.26
N ARG A 537 10.69 -18.50 6.95
CA ARG A 537 11.05 -19.25 5.72
C ARG A 537 12.55 -19.24 5.43
N ALA A 538 13.36 -19.31 6.49
CA ALA A 538 14.80 -19.12 6.41
C ALA A 538 15.59 -20.44 6.51
N ALA A 539 14.96 -21.58 6.69
CA ALA A 539 15.67 -22.84 6.96
C ALA A 539 16.77 -23.17 5.92
N GLU A 540 16.53 -22.83 4.65
CA GLU A 540 17.48 -23.08 3.56
C GLU A 540 18.31 -21.84 3.18
N THR A 541 18.09 -20.69 3.84
CA THR A 541 18.85 -19.46 3.57
C THR A 541 20.14 -19.39 4.37
N PRO A 542 21.13 -18.56 3.96
CA PRO A 542 22.35 -18.34 4.75
C PRO A 542 22.06 -17.91 6.20
N LEU A 543 21.03 -17.08 6.42
CA LEU A 543 20.61 -16.66 7.76
C LEU A 543 20.15 -17.86 8.61
N GLY A 544 19.26 -18.69 8.07
CA GLY A 544 18.75 -19.86 8.78
C GLY A 544 19.82 -20.88 9.06
N GLN A 545 20.70 -21.14 8.10
CA GLN A 545 21.83 -22.06 8.27
C GLN A 545 22.81 -21.55 9.32
N ALA A 546 23.07 -20.25 9.38
CA ALA A 546 23.90 -19.65 10.42
C ALA A 546 23.28 -19.80 11.82
N LEU A 547 21.95 -19.65 11.95
CA LEU A 547 21.24 -19.84 13.21
C LEU A 547 21.24 -21.29 13.67
N LEU A 548 21.02 -22.25 12.74
CA LEU A 548 20.99 -23.69 13.03
C LEU A 548 22.37 -24.27 13.28
N GLY A 549 23.39 -23.77 12.56
CA GLY A 549 24.76 -24.23 12.63
C GLY A 549 25.65 -23.47 13.62
N ALA A 550 25.14 -22.43 14.30
CA ALA A 550 25.93 -21.67 15.26
C ALA A 550 26.26 -22.57 16.46
N ALA A 551 27.47 -23.15 16.43
CA ALA A 551 28.01 -23.79 17.60
C ALA A 551 28.02 -22.82 18.79
N SER A 552 27.81 -23.34 19.99
CA SER A 552 27.61 -22.61 21.25
C SER A 552 28.70 -21.58 21.63
N HIS A 553 29.73 -21.41 20.83
CA HIS A 553 30.90 -20.57 21.09
C HIS A 553 30.98 -19.29 20.26
N ARG A 554 30.19 -19.16 19.18
CA ARG A 554 30.19 -17.92 18.36
C ARG A 554 29.02 -17.05 18.74
N ARG A 555 29.29 -15.75 18.87
CA ARG A 555 28.26 -14.75 19.17
C ARG A 555 27.77 -14.08 17.91
N LEU A 556 26.54 -13.64 17.96
CA LEU A 556 25.85 -12.96 16.86
C LEU A 556 25.27 -11.63 17.33
N TRP A 557 25.30 -10.66 16.45
CA TRP A 557 24.38 -9.55 16.42
C TRP A 557 23.17 -9.96 15.58
N LEU A 558 21.97 -9.77 16.10
CA LEU A 558 20.71 -10.08 15.44
C LEU A 558 20.01 -8.78 15.06
N ALA A 559 19.60 -8.61 13.82
CA ALA A 559 18.85 -7.44 13.36
C ALA A 559 17.46 -7.82 12.88
N GLY A 560 16.44 -7.07 13.35
CA GLY A 560 15.05 -7.37 13.01
C GLY A 560 14.08 -6.45 13.71
N ARG A 561 12.81 -6.85 13.75
CA ARG A 561 11.71 -6.10 14.36
C ARG A 561 11.19 -6.79 15.60
N ALA A 562 11.11 -6.06 16.70
CA ALA A 562 10.51 -6.56 17.93
C ALA A 562 8.98 -6.65 17.78
N LYS A 563 8.40 -7.75 18.25
CA LYS A 563 6.97 -8.03 18.25
C LYS A 563 6.57 -8.70 19.56
N ILE A 564 5.30 -8.62 19.91
CA ILE A 564 4.74 -9.43 21.00
C ILE A 564 4.40 -10.82 20.45
N ASP A 565 4.84 -11.85 21.19
CA ASP A 565 4.42 -13.23 21.02
C ASP A 565 3.27 -13.52 21.98
N ASP A 566 2.06 -13.63 21.43
CA ASP A 566 0.82 -13.87 22.19
C ASP A 566 0.48 -15.37 22.34
N TRP A 567 1.33 -16.28 21.85
CA TRP A 567 1.07 -17.74 21.89
C TRP A 567 1.32 -18.37 23.27
N GLY A 568 1.98 -17.65 24.18
CA GLY A 568 2.27 -18.11 25.51
C GLY A 568 1.22 -17.71 26.55
N SER A 569 1.33 -18.25 27.76
CA SER A 569 0.49 -17.87 28.91
C SER A 569 0.78 -16.44 29.42
N ARG A 570 1.88 -15.85 28.99
CA ARG A 570 2.27 -14.44 29.26
C ARG A 570 2.83 -13.82 27.99
N PRO A 571 2.49 -12.57 27.69
CA PRO A 571 3.10 -11.84 26.58
C PRO A 571 4.63 -11.84 26.73
N ALA A 572 5.33 -12.17 25.67
CA ALA A 572 6.78 -12.12 25.58
C ALA A 572 7.18 -11.35 24.32
N ALA A 573 8.34 -10.68 24.37
CA ALA A 573 8.88 -10.08 23.15
C ALA A 573 9.67 -11.12 22.37
N GLU A 574 9.50 -11.09 21.05
CA GLU A 574 10.33 -11.83 20.10
C GLU A 574 10.88 -10.90 19.03
N LEU A 575 12.05 -11.26 18.48
CA LEU A 575 12.67 -10.52 17.38
C LEU A 575 12.44 -11.26 16.07
N HIS A 576 11.68 -10.65 15.14
CA HIS A 576 11.52 -11.13 13.77
C HIS A 576 12.75 -10.74 12.97
N LEU A 577 13.61 -11.73 12.70
CA LEU A 577 14.92 -11.51 12.10
C LEU A 577 14.83 -11.18 10.62
N GLU A 578 15.59 -10.18 10.23
CA GLU A 578 15.80 -9.79 8.82
C GLU A 578 17.27 -10.04 8.41
N ASP A 579 18.22 -10.03 9.37
CA ASP A 579 19.63 -10.32 9.14
C ASP A 579 20.35 -10.67 10.47
N ALA A 580 21.59 -11.15 10.36
CA ALA A 580 22.50 -11.33 11.48
C ALA A 580 23.95 -11.10 11.06
N ALA A 581 24.80 -10.82 12.03
CA ALA A 581 26.25 -10.67 11.80
C ALA A 581 27.04 -11.34 12.95
N TRP A 582 28.20 -11.88 12.62
CA TRP A 582 29.10 -12.40 13.64
C TRP A 582 29.62 -11.27 14.52
N ALA A 583 29.54 -11.42 15.83
CA ALA A 583 30.18 -10.52 16.76
C ALA A 583 31.66 -10.90 16.88
N ASN A 584 32.53 -9.92 16.72
CA ASN A 584 33.98 -10.08 16.86
C ASN A 584 34.38 -10.19 18.33
#